data_4c499005a2dfd090cc720b735404d985
#
_entry.id   4c499005a2dfd090cc720b735404d985
#
_cell.length_a   1.000
_cell.length_b   1.000
_cell.length_c   1.000
_cell.angle_alpha   90.00
_cell.angle_beta   90.00
_cell.angle_gamma   90.00
#
_symmetry.space_group_name_H-M   'P 1'
#
loop_
_entity.id
_entity.type
_entity.pdbx_description
1 polymer ?
#
loop_
_entity_poly.entity_id
_entity_poly.type
_entity_poly.pdbx_seq_one_letter_code
_entity_poly.pdbx_strand_id
1 'polypeptide(L)'
;MNYLQRAACYISRKKLKSLLLFLIFTVVNCMVLGILGIQDASEEVMKNLRSNTESKVILEIRQETDCFTEDDIRGFSDIPNINWMNCLWSEQREIPVLEPVMGDEQSDQLFTVHLQNRVDKDSPFEEKIYRLVEGDFPSTSNEIVINQMLADQNGLKVGDSISGDYKIAGIFLSGTERQQTEKVATVNRIENQIYILADESPRGYSKVICYVQEPERLDELAEELDERCSGKAYVQANDHTYQKMRISIEQTGRITVFVLAITLITGCLVTGLLLAMWMRGRKTEIAVYVSLGIEKVNLLLQAAVEGLILYIISFCVSELLIDSLLPMAGSSLGILESTGGSWKADYAGSLFVLGCGMCMIVLLTVIAIFPYLKKNPKEILSEMEG
;
A
#
# COMPACT_ATOMS: atom_id res chain seq x y z
N MET A 1 -32.03 -33.98 32.30
CA MET A 1 -31.28 -33.55 31.12
C MET A 1 -30.57 -32.25 31.42
N ASN A 2 -29.29 -32.20 31.16
CA ASN A 2 -28.52 -30.97 31.34
C ASN A 2 -28.88 -29.95 30.22
N TYR A 3 -28.70 -28.65 30.46
CA TYR A 3 -29.06 -27.60 29.50
C TYR A 3 -28.35 -27.78 28.13
N LEU A 4 -27.10 -28.30 28.12
CA LEU A 4 -26.34 -28.64 26.91
C LEU A 4 -27.02 -29.72 26.05
N GLN A 5 -27.51 -30.80 26.68
CA GLN A 5 -28.21 -31.87 25.97
C GLN A 5 -29.53 -31.38 25.37
N ARG A 6 -30.26 -30.50 26.10
CA ARG A 6 -31.47 -29.87 25.60
C ARG A 6 -31.23 -28.97 24.41
N ALA A 7 -30.15 -28.17 24.43
CA ALA A 7 -29.75 -27.34 23.32
C ALA A 7 -29.44 -28.14 22.05
N ALA A 8 -28.66 -29.23 22.16
CA ALA A 8 -28.35 -30.12 21.03
C ALA A 8 -29.61 -30.79 20.44
N CYS A 9 -30.50 -31.30 21.32
CA CYS A 9 -31.79 -31.87 20.87
C CYS A 9 -32.68 -30.85 20.18
N TYR A 10 -32.69 -29.61 20.61
CA TYR A 10 -33.50 -28.56 19.99
C TYR A 10 -33.00 -28.22 18.58
N ILE A 11 -31.71 -28.02 18.40
CA ILE A 11 -31.09 -27.76 17.09
C ILE A 11 -31.43 -28.88 16.11
N SER A 12 -31.35 -30.14 16.52
CA SER A 12 -31.65 -31.29 15.67
C SER A 12 -33.14 -31.44 15.30
N ARG A 13 -34.06 -30.99 16.16
CA ARG A 13 -35.51 -31.05 15.90
C ARG A 13 -36.05 -29.91 15.03
N LYS A 14 -35.50 -28.71 15.16
CA LYS A 14 -35.95 -27.51 14.43
C LYS A 14 -34.96 -27.10 13.31
N LYS A 15 -34.58 -28.07 12.48
CA LYS A 15 -33.55 -27.96 11.44
C LYS A 15 -33.67 -26.71 10.57
N LEU A 16 -34.88 -26.37 10.11
CA LEU A 16 -35.09 -25.25 9.19
C LEU A 16 -34.81 -23.88 9.84
N LYS A 17 -35.19 -23.73 11.12
CA LYS A 17 -34.89 -22.48 11.87
C LYS A 17 -33.42 -22.36 12.22
N SER A 18 -32.77 -23.45 12.64
CA SER A 18 -31.36 -23.50 12.93
C SER A 18 -30.50 -23.27 11.67
N LEU A 19 -30.94 -23.85 10.53
CA LEU A 19 -30.27 -23.61 9.23
C LEU A 19 -30.36 -22.15 8.80
N LEU A 20 -31.52 -21.51 8.95
CA LEU A 20 -31.67 -20.09 8.59
C LEU A 20 -30.76 -19.19 9.45
N LEU A 21 -30.72 -19.44 10.76
CA LEU A 21 -29.84 -18.67 11.65
C LEU A 21 -28.37 -18.90 11.34
N PHE A 22 -27.98 -20.15 11.10
CA PHE A 22 -26.65 -20.53 10.67
C PHE A 22 -26.24 -19.80 9.37
N LEU A 23 -27.13 -19.80 8.37
CA LEU A 23 -26.84 -19.15 7.08
C LEU A 23 -26.63 -17.64 7.23
N ILE A 24 -27.47 -16.99 8.06
CA ILE A 24 -27.31 -15.55 8.32
C ILE A 24 -26.00 -15.24 9.06
N PHE A 25 -25.67 -16.03 10.08
CA PHE A 25 -24.39 -15.88 10.74
C PHE A 25 -23.22 -16.08 9.77
N THR A 26 -23.32 -17.06 8.88
CA THR A 26 -22.27 -17.30 7.87
C THR A 26 -22.11 -16.10 6.94
N VAL A 27 -23.22 -15.55 6.43
CA VAL A 27 -23.16 -14.36 5.54
C VAL A 27 -22.57 -13.15 6.27
N VAL A 28 -23.04 -12.87 7.50
CA VAL A 28 -22.52 -11.72 8.27
C VAL A 28 -21.04 -11.90 8.59
N ASN A 29 -20.63 -13.09 9.04
CA ASN A 29 -19.23 -13.38 9.33
C ASN A 29 -18.35 -13.29 8.07
N CYS A 30 -18.80 -13.82 6.93
CA CYS A 30 -18.08 -13.68 5.65
C CYS A 30 -17.92 -12.22 5.25
N MET A 31 -18.95 -11.39 5.44
CA MET A 31 -18.84 -9.96 5.16
C MET A 31 -17.82 -9.28 6.08
N VAL A 32 -17.88 -9.54 7.39
CA VAL A 32 -16.96 -8.93 8.36
C VAL A 32 -15.51 -9.36 8.11
N LEU A 33 -15.27 -10.67 7.97
CA LEU A 33 -13.94 -11.21 7.71
C LEU A 33 -13.40 -10.76 6.35
N GLY A 34 -14.23 -10.70 5.32
CA GLY A 34 -13.84 -10.20 4.01
C GLY A 34 -13.43 -8.72 4.04
N ILE A 35 -14.15 -7.89 4.79
CA ILE A 35 -13.83 -6.47 4.96
C ILE A 35 -12.51 -6.29 5.71
N LEU A 36 -12.27 -7.07 6.77
CA LEU A 36 -11.01 -7.04 7.50
C LEU A 36 -9.85 -7.53 6.63
N GLY A 37 -10.05 -8.59 5.86
CA GLY A 37 -9.03 -9.06 4.91
C GLY A 37 -8.66 -8.01 3.86
N ILE A 38 -9.61 -7.20 3.37
CA ILE A 38 -9.32 -6.07 2.47
C ILE A 38 -8.49 -4.99 3.19
N GLN A 39 -8.77 -4.73 4.46
CA GLN A 39 -8.02 -3.76 5.26
C GLN A 39 -6.58 -4.22 5.48
N ASP A 40 -6.37 -5.46 5.90
CA ASP A 40 -5.04 -6.04 6.09
C ASP A 40 -4.22 -6.03 4.79
N ALA A 41 -4.85 -6.38 3.67
CA ALA A 41 -4.22 -6.30 2.36
C ALA A 41 -3.83 -4.86 1.98
N SER A 42 -4.68 -3.89 2.28
CA SER A 42 -4.38 -2.48 2.02
C SER A 42 -3.19 -1.99 2.84
N GLU A 43 -3.05 -2.43 4.09
CA GLU A 43 -1.90 -2.12 4.94
C GLU A 43 -0.61 -2.78 4.41
N GLU A 44 -0.68 -4.03 3.96
CA GLU A 44 0.46 -4.73 3.35
C GLU A 44 0.90 -4.05 2.04
N VAL A 45 -0.05 -3.65 1.18
CA VAL A 45 0.23 -2.87 -0.04
C VAL A 45 0.93 -1.56 0.33
N MET A 46 0.46 -0.85 1.34
CA MET A 46 1.08 0.39 1.79
C MET A 46 2.50 0.16 2.29
N LYS A 47 2.74 -0.90 3.06
CA LYS A 47 4.08 -1.27 3.53
C LYS A 47 5.03 -1.62 2.38
N ASN A 48 4.54 -2.36 1.38
CA ASN A 48 5.32 -2.70 0.19
C ASN A 48 5.58 -1.47 -0.70
N LEU A 49 4.63 -0.55 -0.78
CA LEU A 49 4.83 0.72 -1.46
C LEU A 49 5.93 1.56 -0.80
N ARG A 50 5.96 1.62 0.53
CA ARG A 50 7.04 2.30 1.26
C ARG A 50 8.41 1.76 0.93
N SER A 51 8.55 0.42 0.86
CA SER A 51 9.83 -0.22 0.58
C SER A 51 10.26 -0.14 -0.89
N ASN A 52 9.30 -0.01 -1.82
CA ASN A 52 9.55 -0.06 -3.26
C ASN A 52 9.45 1.31 -3.96
N THR A 53 8.83 2.31 -3.32
CA THR A 53 8.74 3.66 -3.88
C THR A 53 9.91 4.47 -3.37
N GLU A 54 10.84 4.79 -4.25
CA GLU A 54 11.99 5.62 -3.93
C GLU A 54 11.56 7.09 -3.82
N SER A 55 10.93 7.44 -2.70
CA SER A 55 10.66 8.83 -2.36
C SER A 55 11.97 9.56 -2.10
N LYS A 56 12.08 10.77 -2.61
CA LYS A 56 13.35 11.52 -2.62
C LYS A 56 13.13 13.00 -2.41
N VAL A 57 14.13 13.66 -1.82
CA VAL A 57 14.25 15.11 -1.80
C VAL A 57 15.36 15.50 -2.76
N ILE A 58 15.04 16.38 -3.67
CA ILE A 58 15.98 16.92 -4.65
C ILE A 58 16.44 18.29 -4.17
N LEU A 59 17.74 18.44 -4.02
CA LEU A 59 18.43 19.69 -3.71
C LEU A 59 19.16 20.16 -4.96
N GLU A 60 18.87 21.36 -5.42
CA GLU A 60 19.53 21.95 -6.60
C GLU A 60 19.99 23.36 -6.27
N ILE A 61 21.24 23.69 -6.54
CA ILE A 61 21.81 25.02 -6.26
C ILE A 61 21.07 26.11 -7.03
N ARG A 62 20.90 27.29 -6.40
CA ARG A 62 20.18 28.42 -7.02
C ARG A 62 21.05 29.24 -7.96
N GLN A 63 22.34 29.29 -7.72
CA GLN A 63 23.30 30.10 -8.49
C GLN A 63 24.44 29.20 -8.93
N GLU A 64 24.85 29.32 -10.17
CA GLU A 64 25.98 28.55 -10.73
C GLU A 64 27.31 28.77 -10.01
N THR A 65 27.43 29.84 -9.22
CA THR A 65 28.61 30.15 -8.39
C THR A 65 28.65 29.35 -7.10
N ASP A 66 27.54 28.80 -6.67
CA ASP A 66 27.41 28.03 -5.44
C ASP A 66 27.61 26.53 -5.72
N CYS A 67 27.94 25.78 -4.68
CA CYS A 67 28.03 24.33 -4.73
C CYS A 67 27.78 23.74 -3.34
N PHE A 68 27.39 22.49 -3.31
CA PHE A 68 27.43 21.68 -2.09
C PHE A 68 28.85 21.16 -1.91
N THR A 69 29.42 21.42 -0.74
CA THR A 69 30.74 20.92 -0.35
C THR A 69 30.63 19.49 0.20
N GLU A 70 31.77 18.81 0.32
CA GLU A 70 31.75 17.48 1.00
C GLU A 70 31.30 17.56 2.45
N ASP A 71 31.56 18.68 3.13
CA ASP A 71 31.06 18.87 4.51
C ASP A 71 29.54 19.01 4.55
N ASP A 72 28.93 19.67 3.53
CA ASP A 72 27.47 19.71 3.38
C ASP A 72 26.92 18.29 3.17
N ILE A 73 27.56 17.49 2.29
CA ILE A 73 27.14 16.11 2.00
C ILE A 73 27.24 15.22 3.25
N ARG A 74 28.32 15.34 4.02
CA ARG A 74 28.46 14.62 5.30
C ARG A 74 27.38 15.05 6.29
N GLY A 75 27.12 16.37 6.38
CA GLY A 75 26.04 16.88 7.21
C GLY A 75 24.65 16.36 6.83
N PHE A 76 24.40 16.13 5.54
CA PHE A 76 23.15 15.50 5.08
C PHE A 76 23.12 14.00 5.41
N SER A 77 24.24 13.28 5.29
CA SER A 77 24.34 11.85 5.63
C SER A 77 24.00 11.55 7.09
N ASP A 78 24.18 12.52 7.99
CA ASP A 78 23.90 12.37 9.42
C ASP A 78 22.39 12.45 9.74
N ILE A 79 21.53 12.77 8.77
CA ILE A 79 20.08 12.86 8.97
C ILE A 79 19.46 11.45 8.97
N PRO A 80 18.74 11.05 10.03
CA PRO A 80 18.32 9.66 10.24
C PRO A 80 17.41 9.07 9.16
N ASN A 81 16.69 9.90 8.42
CA ASN A 81 15.74 9.42 7.39
C ASN A 81 16.36 9.32 5.99
N ILE A 82 17.62 9.65 5.82
CA ILE A 82 18.32 9.50 4.53
C ILE A 82 18.92 8.09 4.46
N ASN A 83 18.51 7.34 3.45
CA ASN A 83 19.05 6.00 3.19
C ASN A 83 20.36 6.08 2.40
N TRP A 84 20.38 6.84 1.31
CA TRP A 84 21.54 7.09 0.49
C TRP A 84 21.33 8.36 -0.36
N MET A 85 22.40 8.87 -0.95
CA MET A 85 22.35 10.08 -1.76
C MET A 85 23.00 9.86 -3.12
N ASN A 86 22.44 10.48 -4.17
CA ASN A 86 23.08 10.62 -5.46
C ASN A 86 23.56 12.08 -5.60
N CYS A 87 24.86 12.25 -5.68
CA CYS A 87 25.49 13.56 -5.79
C CYS A 87 25.89 13.79 -7.24
N LEU A 88 25.43 14.91 -7.81
CA LEU A 88 25.59 15.22 -9.23
C LEU A 88 26.30 16.56 -9.40
N TRP A 89 27.12 16.62 -10.42
CA TRP A 89 27.63 17.87 -10.95
C TRP A 89 27.77 17.78 -12.46
N SER A 90 27.81 18.91 -13.09
CA SER A 90 27.96 19.00 -14.54
C SER A 90 29.11 19.92 -14.89
N GLU A 91 29.86 19.55 -15.87
CA GLU A 91 30.92 20.40 -16.41
C GLU A 91 30.91 20.40 -17.93
N GLN A 92 31.38 21.47 -18.51
CA GLN A 92 31.64 21.54 -19.94
C GLN A 92 33.05 21.03 -20.22
N ARG A 93 33.12 19.99 -21.04
CA ARG A 93 34.40 19.35 -21.39
C ARG A 93 34.54 19.20 -22.90
N GLU A 94 35.69 19.50 -23.41
CA GLU A 94 36.07 19.17 -24.78
C GLU A 94 36.41 17.66 -24.86
N ILE A 95 35.78 16.96 -25.80
CA ILE A 95 36.10 15.55 -26.07
C ILE A 95 36.64 15.49 -27.50
N PRO A 96 37.97 15.42 -27.66
CA PRO A 96 38.59 15.30 -28.97
C PRO A 96 38.06 14.08 -29.72
N VAL A 97 37.87 14.19 -31.03
CA VAL A 97 37.34 13.11 -31.88
C VAL A 97 35.81 13.00 -31.93
N LEU A 98 35.09 13.67 -31.02
CA LEU A 98 33.64 13.67 -31.06
C LEU A 98 33.12 14.95 -31.74
N GLU A 99 32.24 14.76 -32.75
CA GLU A 99 31.57 15.89 -33.40
C GLU A 99 30.20 16.12 -32.76
N PRO A 100 29.92 17.32 -32.20
CA PRO A 100 28.63 17.59 -31.58
C PRO A 100 27.50 17.66 -32.59
N VAL A 101 26.33 17.19 -32.22
CA VAL A 101 25.13 17.25 -33.05
C VAL A 101 24.69 18.70 -33.23
N MET A 102 24.45 19.10 -34.48
CA MET A 102 24.08 20.48 -34.87
C MET A 102 25.10 21.52 -34.42
N GLY A 103 26.39 21.19 -34.39
CA GLY A 103 27.47 22.15 -34.17
C GLY A 103 27.65 23.02 -35.38
N ASP A 104 27.90 24.34 -35.15
CA ASP A 104 28.38 25.26 -36.17
C ASP A 104 29.90 25.07 -36.36
N GLU A 105 30.43 25.44 -37.53
CA GLU A 105 31.88 25.39 -37.83
C GLU A 105 32.75 26.15 -36.79
N GLN A 106 32.13 26.99 -35.96
CA GLN A 106 32.77 27.78 -34.87
C GLN A 106 32.32 27.34 -33.48
N SER A 107 31.44 26.32 -33.37
CA SER A 107 31.03 25.86 -32.05
C SER A 107 32.16 25.06 -31.44
N ASP A 108 32.56 25.49 -30.24
CA ASP A 108 33.47 24.77 -29.39
C ASP A 108 33.05 23.29 -29.33
N GLN A 109 34.01 22.38 -29.47
CA GLN A 109 33.77 20.94 -29.31
C GLN A 109 33.47 20.58 -27.84
N LEU A 110 32.60 21.39 -27.22
CA LEU A 110 32.24 21.30 -25.84
C LEU A 110 30.96 20.47 -25.67
N PHE A 111 31.02 19.52 -24.77
CA PHE A 111 29.91 18.68 -24.35
C PHE A 111 29.54 18.97 -22.89
N THR A 112 28.29 18.90 -22.54
CA THR A 112 27.88 18.86 -21.13
C THR A 112 28.06 17.45 -20.61
N VAL A 113 29.01 17.28 -19.70
CA VAL A 113 29.27 16.01 -19.03
C VAL A 113 28.62 16.03 -17.65
N HIS A 114 27.69 15.11 -17.44
CA HIS A 114 27.02 14.88 -16.16
C HIS A 114 27.78 13.78 -15.40
N LEU A 115 28.32 14.12 -14.26
CA LEU A 115 29.06 13.22 -13.40
C LEU A 115 28.25 12.96 -12.14
N GLN A 116 28.13 11.70 -11.75
CA GLN A 116 27.30 11.31 -10.61
C GLN A 116 27.63 9.91 -10.08
N ASN A 117 27.24 9.66 -8.83
CA ASN A 117 27.48 8.36 -8.20
C ASN A 117 26.68 7.22 -8.85
N ARG A 118 25.46 7.52 -9.36
CA ARG A 118 24.57 6.53 -9.99
C ARG A 118 23.79 7.15 -11.13
N VAL A 119 24.15 6.80 -12.36
CA VAL A 119 23.53 7.32 -13.58
C VAL A 119 22.09 6.77 -13.75
N ASP A 120 21.84 5.52 -13.36
CA ASP A 120 20.52 4.90 -13.41
C ASP A 120 19.48 5.59 -12.51
N LYS A 121 19.93 6.37 -11.54
CA LYS A 121 19.14 7.09 -10.55
C LYS A 121 19.07 8.60 -10.81
N ASP A 122 19.55 9.07 -11.92
CA ASP A 122 19.28 10.44 -12.34
C ASP A 122 17.82 10.60 -12.75
N SER A 123 17.21 11.74 -12.38
CA SER A 123 15.79 12.00 -12.58
C SER A 123 15.28 11.69 -13.99
N PRO A 124 15.96 12.08 -15.08
CA PRO A 124 15.50 11.79 -16.44
C PRO A 124 15.41 10.29 -16.76
N PHE A 125 16.34 9.48 -16.25
CA PHE A 125 16.33 8.03 -16.46
C PHE A 125 15.34 7.32 -15.57
N GLU A 126 15.29 7.71 -14.30
CA GLU A 126 14.38 7.12 -13.32
C GLU A 126 12.91 7.40 -13.66
N GLU A 127 12.59 8.62 -14.11
CA GLU A 127 11.25 9.01 -14.55
C GLU A 127 10.92 8.49 -15.97
N LYS A 128 11.85 7.76 -16.59
CA LYS A 128 11.72 7.19 -17.94
C LYS A 128 11.49 8.24 -19.03
N ILE A 129 11.90 9.48 -18.79
CA ILE A 129 11.98 10.53 -19.81
C ILE A 129 13.08 10.14 -20.80
N TYR A 130 14.25 9.72 -20.28
CA TYR A 130 15.31 9.11 -21.07
C TYR A 130 15.25 7.59 -20.95
N ARG A 131 15.43 6.92 -22.06
CA ARG A 131 15.39 5.47 -22.13
C ARG A 131 16.64 4.93 -22.80
N LEU A 132 17.32 3.98 -22.16
CA LEU A 132 18.39 3.21 -22.80
C LEU A 132 17.79 2.41 -23.97
N VAL A 133 18.42 2.56 -25.14
CA VAL A 133 18.07 1.86 -26.37
C VAL A 133 18.99 0.65 -26.57
N GLU A 134 20.30 0.84 -26.27
CA GLU A 134 21.33 -0.19 -26.38
C GLU A 134 22.28 -0.11 -25.18
N GLY A 135 22.82 -1.27 -24.76
CA GLY A 135 23.79 -1.38 -23.68
C GLY A 135 23.21 -1.24 -22.28
N ASP A 136 24.07 -0.89 -21.34
CA ASP A 136 23.77 -0.77 -19.92
C ASP A 136 24.27 0.57 -19.34
N PHE A 137 23.90 0.88 -18.10
CA PHE A 137 24.44 2.02 -17.37
C PHE A 137 25.92 1.80 -17.02
N PRO A 138 26.74 2.88 -16.91
CA PRO A 138 28.15 2.75 -16.64
C PRO A 138 28.38 2.11 -15.27
N SER A 139 29.31 1.18 -15.20
CA SER A 139 29.76 0.48 -13.99
C SER A 139 31.11 0.98 -13.49
N THR A 140 31.84 1.68 -14.34
CA THR A 140 33.17 2.24 -14.05
C THR A 140 33.25 3.67 -14.52
N SER A 141 34.18 4.45 -13.93
CA SER A 141 34.41 5.87 -14.29
C SER A 141 34.88 6.09 -15.74
N ASN A 142 35.32 5.03 -16.41
CA ASN A 142 35.75 5.08 -17.82
C ASN A 142 34.63 4.69 -18.78
N GLU A 143 33.47 4.37 -18.27
CA GLU A 143 32.28 4.04 -19.07
C GLU A 143 31.35 5.24 -19.16
N ILE A 144 30.81 5.48 -20.37
CA ILE A 144 29.94 6.61 -20.64
C ILE A 144 28.63 6.17 -21.29
N VAL A 145 27.59 6.97 -21.05
CA VAL A 145 26.31 6.86 -21.76
C VAL A 145 26.12 8.12 -22.60
N ILE A 146 25.81 7.94 -23.88
CA ILE A 146 25.65 9.01 -24.86
C ILE A 146 24.28 8.94 -25.54
N ASN A 147 23.85 10.08 -26.12
CA ASN A 147 22.60 10.12 -26.87
C ASN A 147 22.74 9.38 -28.22
N GLN A 148 21.65 8.78 -28.69
CA GLN A 148 21.61 8.04 -29.95
C GLN A 148 21.99 8.89 -31.14
N MET A 149 21.54 10.15 -31.22
CA MET A 149 21.90 11.02 -32.35
C MET A 149 23.40 11.34 -32.38
N LEU A 150 24.03 11.48 -31.22
CA LEU A 150 25.47 11.66 -31.12
C LEU A 150 26.22 10.41 -31.55
N ALA A 151 25.74 9.24 -31.17
CA ALA A 151 26.30 7.96 -31.59
C ALA A 151 26.16 7.76 -33.10
N ASP A 152 25.01 8.01 -33.68
CA ASP A 152 24.74 7.87 -35.11
C ASP A 152 25.61 8.82 -35.96
N GLN A 153 25.72 10.08 -35.53
CA GLN A 153 26.55 11.08 -36.25
C GLN A 153 28.03 10.70 -36.29
N ASN A 154 28.55 10.16 -35.19
CA ASN A 154 29.95 9.76 -35.08
C ASN A 154 30.21 8.30 -35.46
N GLY A 155 29.19 7.55 -35.88
CA GLY A 155 29.30 6.14 -36.27
C GLY A 155 29.70 5.21 -35.13
N LEU A 156 29.34 5.55 -33.87
CA LEU A 156 29.75 4.87 -32.65
C LEU A 156 28.68 3.84 -32.21
N LYS A 157 29.15 2.77 -31.56
CA LYS A 157 28.30 1.71 -31.01
C LYS A 157 28.69 1.39 -29.57
N VAL A 158 27.81 0.70 -28.87
CA VAL A 158 28.11 0.16 -27.53
C VAL A 158 29.35 -0.72 -27.60
N GLY A 159 30.31 -0.47 -26.72
CA GLY A 159 31.60 -1.14 -26.66
C GLY A 159 32.74 -0.43 -27.33
N ASP A 160 32.49 0.58 -28.19
CA ASP A 160 33.52 1.37 -28.82
C ASP A 160 34.24 2.30 -27.81
N SER A 161 35.50 2.58 -28.07
CA SER A 161 36.29 3.48 -27.23
C SER A 161 36.47 4.83 -27.91
N ILE A 162 36.28 5.91 -27.13
CA ILE A 162 36.44 7.28 -27.57
C ILE A 162 37.74 7.84 -26.94
N SER A 163 38.65 8.32 -27.79
CA SER A 163 39.92 8.99 -27.36
C SER A 163 40.82 8.12 -26.45
N GLY A 164 40.59 6.83 -26.35
CA GLY A 164 41.37 5.90 -25.50
C GLY A 164 41.02 5.93 -24.02
N ASP A 165 40.24 6.92 -23.55
CA ASP A 165 39.93 7.12 -22.14
C ASP A 165 38.52 6.63 -21.77
N TYR A 166 37.57 6.69 -22.72
CA TYR A 166 36.18 6.39 -22.48
C TYR A 166 35.67 5.25 -23.37
N LYS A 167 34.86 4.38 -22.79
CA LYS A 167 34.14 3.29 -23.48
C LYS A 167 32.64 3.54 -23.40
N ILE A 168 31.95 3.37 -24.54
CA ILE A 168 30.50 3.50 -24.60
C ILE A 168 29.86 2.28 -23.92
N ALA A 169 29.22 2.48 -22.76
CA ALA A 169 28.48 1.45 -22.06
C ALA A 169 27.03 1.38 -22.53
N GLY A 170 26.43 2.53 -22.83
CA GLY A 170 25.04 2.57 -23.27
C GLY A 170 24.71 3.77 -24.15
N ILE A 171 23.62 3.63 -24.88
CA ILE A 171 23.07 4.66 -25.75
C ILE A 171 21.64 4.95 -25.33
N PHE A 172 21.31 6.23 -25.11
CA PHE A 172 19.98 6.66 -24.68
C PHE A 172 19.24 7.49 -25.72
N LEU A 173 17.92 7.55 -25.59
CA LEU A 173 17.01 8.38 -26.37
C LEU A 173 16.07 9.12 -25.45
N SER A 174 15.86 10.42 -25.63
CA SER A 174 14.91 11.23 -24.87
C SER A 174 13.52 11.28 -25.51
N GLY A 175 13.42 11.04 -26.82
CA GLY A 175 12.19 11.20 -27.58
C GLY A 175 11.84 12.65 -27.93
N THR A 176 12.63 13.60 -27.45
CA THR A 176 12.48 15.05 -27.74
C THR A 176 13.60 15.61 -28.62
N GLU A 177 14.47 14.73 -29.11
CA GLU A 177 15.49 15.05 -30.08
C GLU A 177 14.84 15.72 -31.31
N ARG A 178 15.50 16.68 -31.90
CA ARG A 178 15.01 17.50 -33.02
C ARG A 178 13.88 18.48 -32.71
N GLN A 179 13.29 18.47 -31.50
CA GLN A 179 12.27 19.45 -31.11
C GLN A 179 12.90 20.74 -30.54
N GLN A 180 14.19 20.73 -30.25
CA GLN A 180 14.86 21.90 -29.74
C GLN A 180 15.04 22.93 -30.86
N THR A 181 14.67 24.16 -30.55
CA THR A 181 14.81 25.29 -31.49
C THR A 181 16.28 25.62 -31.72
N GLU A 182 16.60 26.21 -32.87
CA GLU A 182 17.95 26.69 -33.24
C GLU A 182 18.61 27.66 -32.20
N LYS A 183 17.82 28.15 -31.24
CA LYS A 183 18.29 29.08 -30.20
C LYS A 183 19.00 28.42 -29.02
N VAL A 184 18.98 27.08 -28.90
CA VAL A 184 19.70 26.39 -27.83
C VAL A 184 21.17 26.23 -28.20
N ALA A 185 22.04 26.69 -27.32
CA ALA A 185 23.50 26.54 -27.53
C ALA A 185 23.86 25.05 -27.68
N THR A 186 24.78 24.73 -28.59
CA THR A 186 25.17 23.37 -28.92
C THR A 186 25.53 22.53 -27.68
N VAL A 187 26.26 23.11 -26.75
CA VAL A 187 26.65 22.46 -25.49
C VAL A 187 25.49 22.07 -24.59
N ASN A 188 24.38 22.81 -24.64
CA ASN A 188 23.22 22.59 -23.78
C ASN A 188 22.15 21.67 -24.43
N ARG A 189 22.41 21.19 -25.65
CA ARG A 189 21.51 20.28 -26.32
C ARG A 189 21.49 18.90 -25.67
N ILE A 190 20.36 18.28 -25.59
CA ILE A 190 20.19 16.93 -25.05
C ILE A 190 21.03 15.91 -25.82
N GLU A 191 21.14 16.11 -27.13
CA GLU A 191 21.93 15.26 -28.01
C GLU A 191 23.42 15.27 -27.66
N ASN A 192 23.93 16.35 -27.06
CA ASN A 192 25.35 16.56 -26.69
C ASN A 192 25.62 16.36 -25.20
N GLN A 193 24.70 15.72 -24.49
CA GLN A 193 24.87 15.35 -23.07
C GLN A 193 25.50 13.97 -22.93
N ILE A 194 26.49 13.88 -22.05
CA ILE A 194 27.24 12.65 -21.76
C ILE A 194 27.15 12.37 -20.27
N TYR A 195 26.87 11.14 -19.91
CA TYR A 195 26.74 10.69 -18.52
C TYR A 195 27.89 9.78 -18.14
N ILE A 196 28.54 10.09 -17.01
CA ILE A 196 29.70 9.36 -16.49
C ILE A 196 29.48 9.05 -15.02
N LEU A 197 29.95 7.88 -14.58
CA LEU A 197 29.99 7.51 -13.17
C LEU A 197 31.20 8.21 -12.52
N ALA A 198 30.97 8.92 -11.41
CA ALA A 198 32.03 9.53 -10.61
C ALA A 198 31.60 9.62 -9.14
N ASP A 199 32.53 9.32 -8.24
CA ASP A 199 32.26 9.27 -6.80
C ASP A 199 32.54 10.59 -6.10
N GLU A 200 33.49 11.38 -6.61
CA GLU A 200 33.95 12.63 -5.98
C GLU A 200 34.05 13.77 -6.98
N SER A 201 33.63 14.96 -6.54
CA SER A 201 33.75 16.19 -7.32
C SER A 201 34.85 17.09 -6.78
N PRO A 202 35.79 17.49 -7.62
CA PRO A 202 36.84 18.43 -7.19
C PRO A 202 36.33 19.85 -6.94
N ARG A 203 35.14 20.20 -7.42
CA ARG A 203 34.56 21.56 -7.33
C ARG A 203 33.26 21.63 -6.50
N GLY A 204 32.85 20.52 -5.90
CA GLY A 204 31.55 20.37 -5.23
C GLY A 204 30.44 19.93 -6.15
N TYR A 205 29.24 19.82 -5.61
CA TYR A 205 28.10 19.25 -6.28
C TYR A 205 27.04 20.31 -6.58
N SER A 206 26.43 20.24 -7.75
CA SER A 206 25.36 21.17 -8.16
C SER A 206 23.98 20.69 -7.78
N LYS A 207 23.82 19.37 -7.63
CA LYS A 207 22.56 18.73 -7.29
C LYS A 207 22.81 17.53 -6.40
N VAL A 208 21.95 17.35 -5.40
CA VAL A 208 21.97 16.19 -4.50
C VAL A 208 20.56 15.64 -4.42
N ILE A 209 20.42 14.33 -4.65
CA ILE A 209 19.16 13.62 -4.54
C ILE A 209 19.26 12.74 -3.31
N CYS A 210 18.48 13.05 -2.27
CA CYS A 210 18.41 12.30 -1.02
C CYS A 210 17.26 11.31 -1.09
N TYR A 211 17.55 10.02 -1.07
CA TYR A 211 16.56 8.95 -1.04
C TYR A 211 16.19 8.63 0.39
N VAL A 212 14.87 8.57 0.69
CA VAL A 212 14.37 8.44 2.05
C VAL A 212 14.01 7.00 2.40
N GLN A 213 14.17 6.66 3.67
CA GLN A 213 13.78 5.36 4.21
C GLN A 213 12.30 5.34 4.58
N GLU A 214 11.77 6.45 5.13
CA GLU A 214 10.39 6.61 5.59
C GLU A 214 9.69 7.72 4.80
N PRO A 215 8.94 7.39 3.72
CA PRO A 215 8.28 8.37 2.86
C PRO A 215 7.31 9.31 3.58
N GLU A 216 6.72 8.88 4.71
CA GLU A 216 5.77 9.71 5.48
C GLU A 216 6.43 10.89 6.16
N ARG A 217 7.74 10.83 6.38
CA ARG A 217 8.53 11.91 6.95
C ARG A 217 9.28 12.71 5.91
N LEU A 218 8.87 12.60 4.64
CA LEU A 218 9.52 13.30 3.54
C LEU A 218 9.42 14.82 3.70
N ASP A 219 8.25 15.32 4.09
CA ASP A 219 8.03 16.76 4.29
C ASP A 219 8.90 17.31 5.43
N GLU A 220 8.98 16.57 6.55
CA GLU A 220 9.88 16.93 7.68
C GLU A 220 11.35 16.97 7.24
N LEU A 221 11.75 15.98 6.43
CA LEU A 221 13.12 15.94 5.88
C LEU A 221 13.37 17.11 4.92
N ALA A 222 12.39 17.45 4.08
CA ALA A 222 12.54 18.56 3.15
C ALA A 222 12.69 19.90 3.89
N GLU A 223 11.93 20.12 4.97
CA GLU A 223 12.05 21.29 5.84
C GLU A 223 13.44 21.34 6.52
N GLU A 224 13.90 20.21 7.09
CA GLU A 224 15.22 20.13 7.72
C GLU A 224 16.36 20.41 6.72
N LEU A 225 16.25 19.87 5.51
CA LEU A 225 17.23 20.12 4.45
C LEU A 225 17.20 21.57 3.96
N ASP A 226 16.03 22.21 3.86
CA ASP A 226 15.91 23.61 3.46
C ASP A 226 16.54 24.54 4.50
N GLU A 227 16.34 24.28 5.78
CA GLU A 227 16.98 25.01 6.88
C GLU A 227 18.52 24.87 6.79
N ARG A 228 19.04 23.66 6.58
CA ARG A 228 20.49 23.41 6.46
C ARG A 228 21.10 24.04 5.21
N CYS A 229 20.37 24.05 4.11
CA CYS A 229 20.81 24.71 2.88
C CYS A 229 20.85 26.23 3.00
N SER A 230 20.22 26.85 4.01
CA SER A 230 20.26 28.28 4.29
C SER A 230 19.97 29.16 3.05
N GLY A 231 19.08 28.70 2.16
CA GLY A 231 18.70 29.41 0.95
C GLY A 231 19.67 29.27 -0.25
N LYS A 232 20.75 28.48 -0.16
CA LYS A 232 21.66 28.18 -1.28
C LYS A 232 20.98 27.34 -2.38
N ALA A 233 20.01 26.50 -2.01
CA ALA A 233 19.42 25.53 -2.91
C ALA A 233 17.90 25.69 -3.01
N TYR A 234 17.36 25.13 -4.09
CA TYR A 234 15.95 24.76 -4.18
C TYR A 234 15.78 23.38 -3.58
N VAL A 235 14.85 23.23 -2.67
CA VAL A 235 14.52 21.94 -2.05
C VAL A 235 13.15 21.50 -2.58
N GLN A 236 13.11 20.35 -3.21
CA GLN A 236 11.90 19.79 -3.79
C GLN A 236 11.68 18.36 -3.30
N ALA A 237 10.64 18.17 -2.52
CA ALA A 237 10.16 16.83 -2.20
C ALA A 237 9.50 16.20 -3.43
N ASN A 238 9.93 15.00 -3.80
CA ASN A 238 9.37 14.25 -4.92
C ASN A 238 8.88 12.88 -4.45
N ASP A 239 7.59 12.80 -4.18
CA ASP A 239 6.89 11.60 -3.78
C ASP A 239 5.60 11.38 -4.57
N HIS A 240 5.51 11.96 -5.76
CA HIS A 240 4.28 12.05 -6.55
C HIS A 240 3.58 10.70 -6.76
N THR A 241 4.35 9.62 -6.91
CA THR A 241 3.81 8.27 -7.07
C THR A 241 3.28 7.73 -5.75
N TYR A 242 4.02 7.94 -4.66
CA TYR A 242 3.61 7.54 -3.32
C TYR A 242 2.33 8.26 -2.89
N GLN A 243 2.25 9.58 -3.05
CA GLN A 243 1.08 10.38 -2.66
C GLN A 243 -0.19 9.97 -3.43
N LYS A 244 -0.10 9.74 -4.74
CA LYS A 244 -1.25 9.28 -5.52
C LYS A 244 -1.78 7.93 -5.03
N MET A 245 -0.89 7.00 -4.76
CA MET A 245 -1.25 5.67 -4.28
C MET A 245 -1.76 5.71 -2.83
N ARG A 246 -1.11 6.48 -1.96
CA ARG A 246 -1.54 6.70 -0.58
C ARG A 246 -2.96 7.24 -0.49
N ILE A 247 -3.29 8.27 -1.26
CA ILE A 247 -4.65 8.85 -1.28
C ILE A 247 -5.69 7.80 -1.67
N SER A 248 -5.41 6.98 -2.69
CA SER A 248 -6.31 5.90 -3.11
C SER A 248 -6.51 4.85 -2.03
N ILE A 249 -5.44 4.44 -1.35
CA ILE A 249 -5.49 3.44 -0.28
C ILE A 249 -6.20 3.98 0.96
N GLU A 250 -5.93 5.22 1.37
CA GLU A 250 -6.63 5.86 2.49
C GLU A 250 -8.12 6.07 2.21
N GLN A 251 -8.51 6.38 0.97
CA GLN A 251 -9.91 6.45 0.58
C GLN A 251 -10.59 5.09 0.67
N THR A 252 -9.90 4.03 0.18
CA THR A 252 -10.39 2.66 0.30
C THR A 252 -10.57 2.26 1.76
N GLY A 253 -9.59 2.56 2.63
CA GLY A 253 -9.68 2.29 4.07
C GLY A 253 -10.88 2.98 4.73
N ARG A 254 -11.16 4.24 4.42
CA ARG A 254 -12.34 4.96 4.94
C ARG A 254 -13.65 4.33 4.47
N ILE A 255 -13.75 3.94 3.20
CA ILE A 255 -14.93 3.24 2.67
C ILE A 255 -15.10 1.89 3.37
N THR A 256 -14.03 1.14 3.56
CA THR A 256 -14.01 -0.15 4.24
C THR A 256 -14.53 -0.06 5.68
N VAL A 257 -14.07 0.93 6.46
CA VAL A 257 -14.57 1.17 7.83
C VAL A 257 -16.07 1.52 7.84
N PHE A 258 -16.51 2.34 6.88
CA PHE A 258 -17.92 2.70 6.76
C PHE A 258 -18.81 1.49 6.41
N VAL A 259 -18.37 0.65 5.46
CA VAL A 259 -19.06 -0.58 5.09
C VAL A 259 -19.08 -1.57 6.26
N LEU A 260 -17.97 -1.68 7.02
CA LEU A 260 -17.91 -2.51 8.24
C LEU A 260 -18.95 -2.07 9.26
N ALA A 261 -19.04 -0.77 9.53
CA ALA A 261 -20.02 -0.23 10.49
C ALA A 261 -21.47 -0.55 10.06
N ILE A 262 -21.81 -0.36 8.78
CA ILE A 262 -23.14 -0.69 8.25
C ILE A 262 -23.39 -2.21 8.37
N THR A 263 -22.42 -3.04 8.03
CA THR A 263 -22.53 -4.51 8.12
C THR A 263 -22.77 -4.96 9.55
N LEU A 264 -22.05 -4.41 10.52
CA LEU A 264 -22.24 -4.72 11.94
C LEU A 264 -23.62 -4.30 12.45
N ILE A 265 -24.07 -3.09 12.11
CA ILE A 265 -25.40 -2.58 12.50
C ILE A 265 -26.50 -3.46 11.90
N THR A 266 -26.41 -3.73 10.60
CA THR A 266 -27.41 -4.54 9.88
C THR A 266 -27.39 -5.97 10.39
N GLY A 267 -26.21 -6.56 10.57
CA GLY A 267 -26.05 -7.91 11.13
C GLY A 267 -26.62 -8.03 12.54
N CYS A 268 -26.38 -7.05 13.40
CA CYS A 268 -26.93 -6.99 14.75
C CYS A 268 -28.47 -6.90 14.73
N LEU A 269 -29.04 -6.03 13.88
CA LEU A 269 -30.49 -5.87 13.75
C LEU A 269 -31.16 -7.15 13.23
N VAL A 270 -30.62 -7.72 12.15
CA VAL A 270 -31.20 -8.94 11.55
C VAL A 270 -31.09 -10.12 12.52
N THR A 271 -29.94 -10.31 13.15
CA THR A 271 -29.76 -11.38 14.17
C THR A 271 -30.67 -11.17 15.36
N GLY A 272 -30.80 -9.94 15.88
CA GLY A 272 -31.66 -9.60 16.99
C GLY A 272 -33.13 -9.88 16.68
N LEU A 273 -33.62 -9.48 15.51
CA LEU A 273 -34.99 -9.73 15.07
C LEU A 273 -35.28 -11.25 14.93
N LEU A 274 -34.33 -12.00 14.35
CA LEU A 274 -34.47 -13.45 14.22
C LEU A 274 -34.50 -14.17 15.56
N LEU A 275 -33.61 -13.80 16.49
CA LEU A 275 -33.61 -14.32 17.84
C LEU A 275 -34.91 -13.97 18.57
N ALA A 276 -35.44 -12.76 18.42
CA ALA A 276 -36.71 -12.35 18.98
C ALA A 276 -37.89 -13.17 18.40
N MET A 277 -37.94 -13.36 17.07
CA MET A 277 -38.90 -14.22 16.42
C MET A 277 -38.79 -15.68 16.89
N TRP A 278 -37.58 -16.17 17.06
CA TRP A 278 -37.31 -17.51 17.53
C TRP A 278 -37.80 -17.70 18.96
N MET A 279 -37.50 -16.76 19.86
CA MET A 279 -37.99 -16.79 21.25
C MET A 279 -39.53 -16.65 21.32
N ARG A 280 -40.14 -15.84 20.46
CA ARG A 280 -41.59 -15.71 20.36
C ARG A 280 -42.25 -17.06 20.01
N GLY A 281 -41.63 -17.84 19.10
CA GLY A 281 -42.11 -19.17 18.74
C GLY A 281 -41.98 -20.26 19.83
N ARG A 282 -41.20 -19.94 20.90
CA ARG A 282 -40.93 -20.85 22.04
C ARG A 282 -41.66 -20.44 23.32
N LYS A 283 -42.49 -19.39 23.27
CA LYS A 283 -43.15 -18.85 24.47
C LYS A 283 -43.87 -19.92 25.31
N THR A 284 -44.54 -20.90 24.66
CA THR A 284 -45.23 -22.02 25.30
C THR A 284 -44.27 -22.98 25.99
N GLU A 285 -43.17 -23.35 25.31
CA GLU A 285 -42.16 -24.25 25.89
C GLU A 285 -41.52 -23.59 27.14
N ILE A 286 -41.21 -22.29 27.07
CA ILE A 286 -40.68 -21.53 28.18
C ILE A 286 -41.67 -21.50 29.35
N ALA A 287 -42.94 -21.22 29.11
CA ALA A 287 -43.99 -21.21 30.14
C ALA A 287 -44.12 -22.57 30.85
N VAL A 288 -44.14 -23.66 30.10
CA VAL A 288 -44.18 -25.03 30.64
C VAL A 288 -42.95 -25.36 31.48
N TYR A 289 -41.76 -25.01 31.03
CA TYR A 289 -40.54 -25.22 31.80
C TYR A 289 -40.50 -24.42 33.11
N VAL A 290 -40.93 -23.16 33.09
CA VAL A 290 -41.05 -22.35 34.32
C VAL A 290 -42.09 -22.92 35.27
N SER A 291 -43.23 -23.46 34.74
CA SER A 291 -44.27 -24.13 35.56
C SER A 291 -43.78 -25.43 36.19
N LEU A 292 -42.82 -26.12 35.54
CA LEU A 292 -42.15 -27.31 36.07
C LEU A 292 -41.03 -26.99 37.04
N GLY A 293 -40.81 -25.72 37.40
CA GLY A 293 -39.84 -25.28 38.39
C GLY A 293 -38.41 -25.16 37.86
N ILE A 294 -38.22 -25.14 36.55
CA ILE A 294 -36.87 -24.90 35.97
C ILE A 294 -36.51 -23.42 36.17
N GLU A 295 -35.34 -23.19 36.74
CA GLU A 295 -34.83 -21.83 36.96
C GLU A 295 -34.72 -21.05 35.64
N LYS A 296 -35.11 -19.77 35.70
CA LYS A 296 -35.09 -18.84 34.56
C LYS A 296 -33.69 -18.71 33.96
N VAL A 297 -32.63 -18.76 34.80
CA VAL A 297 -31.22 -18.69 34.38
C VAL A 297 -30.84 -19.88 33.52
N ASN A 298 -31.31 -21.09 33.85
CA ASN A 298 -31.04 -22.30 33.05
C ASN A 298 -31.69 -22.26 31.66
N LEU A 299 -32.83 -21.57 31.51
CA LEU A 299 -33.50 -21.37 30.23
C LEU A 299 -32.74 -20.33 29.38
N LEU A 300 -32.25 -19.30 30.01
CA LEU A 300 -31.39 -18.27 29.37
C LEU A 300 -30.10 -18.92 28.88
N LEU A 301 -29.41 -19.68 29.75
CA LEU A 301 -28.17 -20.38 29.38
C LEU A 301 -28.40 -21.37 28.24
N GLN A 302 -29.52 -22.12 28.25
CA GLN A 302 -29.87 -23.01 27.17
C GLN A 302 -29.98 -22.25 25.81
N ALA A 303 -30.73 -21.15 25.79
CA ALA A 303 -30.91 -20.34 24.57
C ALA A 303 -29.57 -19.70 24.10
N ALA A 304 -28.74 -19.23 25.01
CA ALA A 304 -27.43 -18.68 24.69
C ALA A 304 -26.52 -19.75 24.10
N VAL A 305 -26.47 -20.94 24.68
CA VAL A 305 -25.66 -22.06 24.17
C VAL A 305 -26.11 -22.50 22.78
N GLU A 306 -27.45 -22.57 22.54
CA GLU A 306 -27.98 -22.86 21.20
C GLU A 306 -27.47 -21.86 20.16
N GLY A 307 -27.51 -20.56 20.46
CA GLY A 307 -27.00 -19.51 19.60
C GLY A 307 -25.48 -19.57 19.39
N LEU A 308 -24.72 -19.78 20.47
CA LEU A 308 -23.27 -19.88 20.43
C LEU A 308 -22.76 -21.08 19.60
N ILE A 309 -23.40 -22.26 19.73
CA ILE A 309 -23.01 -23.43 18.93
C ILE A 309 -23.19 -23.14 17.44
N LEU A 310 -24.34 -22.57 17.05
CA LEU A 310 -24.60 -22.23 15.66
C LEU A 310 -23.61 -21.15 15.16
N TYR A 311 -23.28 -20.17 15.99
CA TYR A 311 -22.34 -19.12 15.66
C TYR A 311 -20.92 -19.65 15.44
N ILE A 312 -20.40 -20.46 16.34
CA ILE A 312 -19.05 -21.05 16.23
C ILE A 312 -18.95 -21.89 14.96
N ILE A 313 -19.93 -22.74 14.69
CA ILE A 313 -19.92 -23.56 13.46
C ILE A 313 -19.98 -22.67 12.21
N SER A 314 -20.81 -21.65 12.23
CA SER A 314 -20.93 -20.66 11.17
C SER A 314 -19.61 -19.90 10.95
N PHE A 315 -18.95 -19.49 12.03
CA PHE A 315 -17.67 -18.79 11.98
C PHE A 315 -16.59 -19.68 11.33
N CYS A 316 -16.44 -20.93 11.74
CA CYS A 316 -15.50 -21.87 11.12
C CYS A 316 -15.76 -22.06 9.61
N VAL A 317 -17.05 -22.13 9.22
CA VAL A 317 -17.40 -22.23 7.80
C VAL A 317 -17.07 -20.93 7.05
N SER A 318 -17.29 -19.78 7.68
CA SER A 318 -16.97 -18.48 7.09
C SER A 318 -15.48 -18.30 6.88
N GLU A 319 -14.63 -18.72 7.81
CA GLU A 319 -13.17 -18.73 7.66
C GLU A 319 -12.75 -19.53 6.41
N LEU A 320 -13.24 -20.77 6.29
CA LEU A 320 -12.92 -21.62 5.15
C LEU A 320 -13.42 -21.03 3.81
N LEU A 321 -14.55 -20.34 3.81
CA LEU A 321 -15.08 -19.69 2.62
C LEU A 321 -14.25 -18.46 2.26
N ILE A 322 -13.84 -17.66 3.21
CA ILE A 322 -13.04 -16.47 2.96
C ILE A 322 -11.64 -16.85 2.46
N ASP A 323 -11.00 -17.85 3.04
CA ASP A 323 -9.70 -18.34 2.56
C ASP A 323 -9.72 -18.78 1.09
N SER A 324 -10.88 -19.25 0.62
CA SER A 324 -11.05 -19.65 -0.79
C SER A 324 -11.51 -18.52 -1.71
N LEU A 325 -12.32 -17.59 -1.23
CA LEU A 325 -12.92 -16.52 -2.04
C LEU A 325 -12.01 -15.28 -2.14
N LEU A 326 -11.25 -14.99 -1.11
CA LEU A 326 -10.40 -13.79 -1.05
C LEU A 326 -9.32 -13.77 -2.15
N PRO A 327 -8.59 -14.86 -2.43
CA PRO A 327 -7.64 -14.90 -3.55
C PRO A 327 -8.32 -14.69 -4.92
N MET A 328 -9.53 -15.21 -5.10
CA MET A 328 -10.28 -15.01 -6.36
C MET A 328 -10.73 -13.56 -6.53
N ALA A 329 -11.15 -12.90 -5.45
CA ALA A 329 -11.52 -11.49 -5.47
C ALA A 329 -10.30 -10.61 -5.74
N GLY A 330 -9.17 -10.89 -5.11
CA GLY A 330 -7.93 -10.14 -5.28
C GLY A 330 -7.36 -10.19 -6.69
N SER A 331 -7.41 -11.36 -7.35
CA SER A 331 -7.02 -11.49 -8.75
C SER A 331 -7.93 -10.70 -9.71
N SER A 332 -9.24 -10.67 -9.42
CA SER A 332 -10.23 -9.93 -10.22
C SER A 332 -10.10 -8.41 -10.07
N LEU A 333 -9.59 -7.93 -8.95
CA LEU A 333 -9.39 -6.49 -8.66
C LEU A 333 -8.00 -5.98 -9.06
N GLY A 334 -7.11 -6.84 -9.60
CA GLY A 334 -5.74 -6.46 -9.98
C GLY A 334 -4.81 -6.11 -8.81
N ILE A 335 -5.26 -6.31 -7.58
CA ILE A 335 -4.50 -5.97 -6.37
C ILE A 335 -3.39 -7.01 -6.13
N LEU A 336 -3.59 -8.25 -6.54
CA LEU A 336 -2.63 -9.36 -6.36
C LEU A 336 -1.42 -9.29 -7.29
N GLU A 337 -1.56 -8.73 -8.50
CA GLU A 337 -0.45 -8.61 -9.45
C GLU A 337 0.61 -7.61 -8.97
N SER A 338 0.20 -6.63 -8.16
CA SER A 338 1.10 -5.60 -7.64
C SER A 338 1.80 -5.98 -6.34
N THR A 339 1.33 -6.98 -5.61
CA THR A 339 1.80 -7.25 -4.23
C THR A 339 2.62 -8.51 -4.05
N GLY A 340 2.56 -9.49 -4.99
CA GLY A 340 3.30 -10.76 -4.82
C GLY A 340 2.95 -11.52 -3.52
N GLY A 341 1.95 -11.05 -2.76
CA GLY A 341 1.61 -11.50 -1.44
C GLY A 341 0.54 -12.58 -1.42
N SER A 342 0.74 -13.60 -0.64
CA SER A 342 -0.31 -14.55 -0.28
C SER A 342 -1.20 -13.90 0.78
N TRP A 343 -2.46 -13.71 0.48
CA TRP A 343 -3.48 -13.30 1.44
C TRP A 343 -3.55 -14.35 2.56
N LYS A 344 -3.02 -14.03 3.71
CA LYS A 344 -3.18 -14.82 4.92
C LYS A 344 -4.08 -14.04 5.86
N ALA A 345 -5.20 -14.64 6.23
CA ALA A 345 -6.04 -14.08 7.29
C ALA A 345 -5.18 -13.88 8.56
N ASP A 346 -5.25 -12.69 9.15
CA ASP A 346 -4.65 -12.47 10.46
C ASP A 346 -5.45 -13.25 11.51
N TYR A 347 -4.82 -14.30 12.06
CA TYR A 347 -5.46 -15.14 13.08
C TYR A 347 -5.84 -14.35 14.35
N ALA A 348 -5.11 -13.28 14.67
CA ALA A 348 -5.42 -12.44 15.82
C ALA A 348 -6.70 -11.64 15.58
N GLY A 349 -6.86 -11.06 14.39
CA GLY A 349 -8.08 -10.37 13.97
C GLY A 349 -9.29 -11.29 13.93
N SER A 350 -9.15 -12.49 13.37
CA SER A 350 -10.19 -13.51 13.33
C SER A 350 -10.64 -13.94 14.72
N LEU A 351 -9.72 -14.15 15.64
CA LEU A 351 -10.03 -14.51 17.04
C LEU A 351 -10.77 -13.39 17.78
N PHE A 352 -10.39 -12.14 17.49
CA PHE A 352 -11.08 -10.96 18.03
C PHE A 352 -12.52 -10.89 17.54
N VAL A 353 -12.78 -11.10 16.25
CA VAL A 353 -14.13 -11.15 15.66
C VAL A 353 -14.95 -12.26 16.29
N LEU A 354 -14.37 -13.45 16.45
CA LEU A 354 -15.04 -14.58 17.12
C LEU A 354 -15.50 -14.18 18.54
N GLY A 355 -14.61 -13.57 19.33
CA GLY A 355 -14.90 -13.13 20.69
C GLY A 355 -15.99 -12.07 20.76
N CYS A 356 -15.89 -11.03 19.95
CA CYS A 356 -16.89 -9.96 19.85
C CYS A 356 -18.26 -10.49 19.43
N GLY A 357 -18.30 -11.38 18.44
CA GLY A 357 -19.55 -11.98 17.97
C GLY A 357 -20.20 -12.89 18.99
N MET A 358 -19.42 -13.68 19.74
CA MET A 358 -19.95 -14.46 20.87
C MET A 358 -20.60 -13.56 21.93
N CYS A 359 -19.93 -12.48 22.33
CA CYS A 359 -20.49 -11.50 23.26
C CYS A 359 -21.79 -10.88 22.73
N MET A 360 -21.81 -10.49 21.45
CA MET A 360 -22.99 -9.91 20.81
C MET A 360 -24.18 -10.90 20.82
N ILE A 361 -23.96 -12.15 20.50
CA ILE A 361 -25.04 -13.17 20.49
C ILE A 361 -25.60 -13.40 21.89
N VAL A 362 -24.74 -13.47 22.91
CA VAL A 362 -25.19 -13.60 24.29
C VAL A 362 -26.06 -12.41 24.68
N LEU A 363 -25.63 -11.19 24.40
CA LEU A 363 -26.39 -9.97 24.66
C LEU A 363 -27.74 -9.96 23.94
N LEU A 364 -27.76 -10.25 22.64
CA LEU A 364 -28.99 -10.29 21.86
C LEU A 364 -29.95 -11.39 22.34
N THR A 365 -29.43 -12.55 22.75
CA THR A 365 -30.23 -13.63 23.32
C THR A 365 -30.85 -13.19 24.66
N VAL A 366 -30.10 -12.54 25.53
CA VAL A 366 -30.62 -11.98 26.79
C VAL A 366 -31.75 -10.99 26.50
N ILE A 367 -31.55 -10.06 25.58
CA ILE A 367 -32.56 -9.06 25.19
C ILE A 367 -33.81 -9.76 24.62
N ALA A 368 -33.64 -10.78 23.77
CA ALA A 368 -34.74 -11.48 23.13
C ALA A 368 -35.60 -12.33 24.11
N ILE A 369 -34.98 -12.95 25.13
CA ILE A 369 -35.69 -13.82 26.08
C ILE A 369 -36.24 -13.05 27.29
N PHE A 370 -35.69 -11.91 27.65
CA PHE A 370 -36.02 -11.13 28.83
C PHE A 370 -37.53 -10.85 28.98
N PRO A 371 -38.27 -10.42 27.95
CA PRO A 371 -39.72 -10.17 28.04
C PRO A 371 -40.51 -11.38 28.48
N TYR A 372 -40.10 -12.59 28.07
CA TYR A 372 -40.81 -13.85 28.39
C TYR A 372 -40.47 -14.36 29.78
N LEU A 373 -39.29 -14.09 30.31
CA LEU A 373 -38.87 -14.45 31.66
C LEU A 373 -39.51 -13.52 32.72
N LYS A 374 -39.88 -12.29 32.34
CA LYS A 374 -40.52 -11.33 33.25
C LYS A 374 -42.00 -11.62 33.47
N LYS A 375 -42.72 -12.17 32.49
CA LYS A 375 -44.16 -12.52 32.59
C LYS A 375 -44.38 -13.71 33.50
N ASN A 376 -45.55 -13.74 34.17
CA ASN A 376 -46.00 -14.91 34.94
C ASN A 376 -46.43 -16.05 34.00
N PRO A 377 -46.12 -17.32 34.32
CA PRO A 377 -46.53 -18.47 33.48
C PRO A 377 -48.04 -18.51 33.17
N LYS A 378 -48.88 -18.13 34.13
CA LYS A 378 -50.34 -18.03 33.95
C LYS A 378 -50.73 -17.02 32.87
N GLU A 379 -50.08 -15.85 32.80
CA GLU A 379 -50.36 -14.82 31.80
C GLU A 379 -49.98 -15.31 30.39
N ILE A 380 -48.84 -16.01 30.29
CA ILE A 380 -48.40 -16.55 29.00
C ILE A 380 -49.33 -17.62 28.47
N LEU A 381 -49.86 -18.49 29.34
CA LEU A 381 -50.80 -19.54 28.99
C LEU A 381 -52.20 -18.99 28.65
N SER A 382 -52.68 -17.98 29.41
CA SER A 382 -53.99 -17.34 29.16
C SER A 382 -54.01 -16.52 27.85
N GLU A 383 -52.87 -15.88 27.45
CA GLU A 383 -52.72 -15.22 26.14
C GLU A 383 -52.83 -16.19 24.93
N MET A 384 -52.86 -17.49 25.17
CA MET A 384 -52.95 -18.51 24.13
C MET A 384 -54.34 -19.11 23.97
N GLU A 385 -55.22 -18.96 24.97
CA GLU A 385 -56.58 -19.44 24.96
C GLU A 385 -57.59 -18.42 24.40
N GLY A 386 -57.19 -17.19 24.20
CA GLY A 386 -57.92 -16.10 23.55
C GLY A 386 -57.32 -15.74 22.19
#